data_ce0ad870e0d4c9532e407a2e3e6ea49a
#
_entry.id   ce0ad870e0d4c9532e407a2e3e6ea49a
#
_cell.length_a   1.000
_cell.length_b   1.000
_cell.length_c   1.000
_cell.angle_alpha   90.00
_cell.angle_beta   90.00
_cell.angle_gamma   90.00
#
_symmetry.space_group_name_H-M   'P 1'
#
loop_
_entity.id
_entity.type
_entity.pdbx_description
1 polymer ?
#
loop_
_entity_poly.entity_id
_entity_poly.type
_entity_poly.pdbx_seq_one_letter_code
_entity_poly.pdbx_strand_id
1 'polypeptide(L)'
;MPLTSSKSSTLDVPSMREWFERGGADETGERVALAETRLRAPIVPKKFFHTAGNFREHDEESKNVNWSHVIAPWINFFQNVDAIVGPDEPVIYPEHLTEELDYELELAVVLKKDGAWFSAEEAMDYVGGYVIFNDITARDIQRREMRSGVFSFCKAIDTFCPLGPWIVTTDEIPDAHDLAMELRVNGESRQESNTSHMSVTIPEILSNFSALGYSAGDVLSTGTVAGVAGFKSEEERRRLYLKPSDVVEAEIERIGVLRNPVVSWEDGHGEPAPPRIRPWGEDA
;
A
#
# COMPACT_ATOMS: atom_id res chain seq x y z
N MET A 1 -11.16 -21.83 7.53
CA MET A 1 -11.60 -22.66 6.38
C MET A 1 -10.96 -22.05 5.15
N PRO A 2 -10.24 -22.80 4.32
CA PRO A 2 -9.81 -22.26 3.05
C PRO A 2 -11.09 -21.91 2.28
N LEU A 3 -11.26 -20.62 1.98
CA LEU A 3 -12.28 -20.19 1.05
C LEU A 3 -11.95 -20.85 -0.27
N THR A 4 -12.66 -21.92 -0.56
CA THR A 4 -12.72 -22.46 -1.91
C THR A 4 -13.03 -21.28 -2.80
N SER A 5 -12.11 -20.96 -3.68
CA SER A 5 -12.30 -20.02 -4.75
C SER A 5 -13.67 -20.29 -5.37
N SER A 6 -14.65 -19.45 -5.05
CA SER A 6 -15.68 -19.23 -6.02
C SER A 6 -14.91 -18.86 -7.27
N LYS A 7 -14.98 -19.67 -8.29
CA LYS A 7 -14.38 -19.39 -9.57
C LYS A 7 -14.66 -17.94 -9.88
N SER A 8 -13.63 -17.10 -9.83
CA SER A 8 -13.66 -15.84 -10.52
C SER A 8 -13.84 -16.24 -11.98
N SER A 9 -15.07 -16.23 -12.40
CA SER A 9 -15.47 -16.73 -13.71
C SER A 9 -15.04 -15.79 -14.83
N THR A 10 -14.27 -14.77 -14.52
CA THR A 10 -14.02 -13.69 -15.46
C THR A 10 -12.62 -13.70 -16.06
N LEU A 11 -11.67 -14.43 -15.49
CA LEU A 11 -10.33 -14.51 -16.05
C LEU A 11 -9.94 -15.96 -16.28
N ASP A 12 -10.19 -16.46 -17.47
CA ASP A 12 -9.59 -17.70 -17.95
C ASP A 12 -8.12 -17.48 -18.33
N VAL A 13 -7.40 -16.84 -17.40
CA VAL A 13 -5.97 -16.48 -17.57
C VAL A 13 -5.25 -16.92 -16.30
N PRO A 14 -4.36 -17.89 -16.37
CA PRO A 14 -3.74 -18.51 -15.19
C PRO A 14 -2.70 -17.61 -14.49
N SER A 15 -2.30 -16.49 -15.11
CA SER A 15 -1.31 -15.58 -14.53
C SER A 15 -1.45 -14.16 -15.07
N MET A 16 -0.96 -13.18 -14.30
CA MET A 16 -0.87 -11.79 -14.77
C MET A 16 -0.02 -11.64 -16.03
N ARG A 17 1.05 -12.44 -16.17
CA ARG A 17 1.83 -12.46 -17.39
C ARG A 17 0.96 -12.80 -18.59
N GLU A 18 0.21 -13.89 -18.52
CA GLU A 18 -0.66 -14.32 -19.62
C GLU A 18 -1.74 -13.30 -19.92
N TRP A 19 -2.29 -12.64 -18.89
CA TRP A 19 -3.26 -11.57 -19.05
C TRP A 19 -2.68 -10.40 -19.86
N PHE A 20 -1.49 -9.93 -19.51
CA PHE A 20 -0.82 -8.85 -20.25
C PHE A 20 -0.39 -9.27 -21.66
N GLU A 21 0.13 -10.50 -21.85
CA GLU A 21 0.53 -11.01 -23.16
C GLU A 21 -0.65 -11.14 -24.13
N ARG A 22 -1.85 -11.43 -23.64
CA ARG A 22 -3.07 -11.50 -24.44
C ARG A 22 -3.69 -10.12 -24.73
N GLY A 23 -3.25 -9.06 -24.06
CA GLY A 23 -3.86 -7.74 -24.12
C GLY A 23 -5.19 -7.66 -23.37
N GLY A 24 -5.32 -8.45 -22.29
CA GLY A 24 -6.52 -8.55 -21.46
C GLY A 24 -7.24 -9.89 -21.58
N ALA A 25 -8.46 -9.97 -21.04
CA ALA A 25 -9.33 -11.12 -21.13
C ALA A 25 -10.44 -10.90 -22.16
N ASP A 26 -10.89 -11.97 -22.79
CA ASP A 26 -12.08 -11.92 -23.64
C ASP A 26 -13.32 -11.56 -22.81
N GLU A 27 -14.12 -10.60 -23.28
CA GLU A 27 -15.39 -10.27 -22.65
C GLU A 27 -16.38 -11.43 -22.83
N THR A 28 -16.91 -11.95 -21.72
CA THR A 28 -17.96 -12.96 -21.76
C THR A 28 -19.34 -12.39 -22.15
N GLY A 29 -19.47 -11.04 -22.11
CA GLY A 29 -20.74 -10.34 -22.27
C GLY A 29 -21.63 -10.37 -21.03
N GLU A 30 -21.27 -11.11 -19.98
CA GLU A 30 -21.97 -11.11 -18.70
C GLU A 30 -21.62 -9.82 -17.94
N ARG A 31 -22.64 -9.15 -17.40
CA ARG A 31 -22.48 -7.91 -16.63
C ARG A 31 -23.10 -8.08 -15.27
N VAL A 32 -22.33 -7.77 -14.22
CA VAL A 32 -22.77 -7.75 -12.83
C VAL A 32 -22.63 -6.31 -12.32
N ALA A 33 -23.63 -5.82 -11.57
CA ALA A 33 -23.55 -4.50 -10.96
C ALA A 33 -22.43 -4.47 -9.90
N LEU A 34 -21.58 -3.46 -9.93
CA LEU A 34 -20.48 -3.33 -8.97
C LEU A 34 -20.97 -3.36 -7.53
N ALA A 35 -22.14 -2.74 -7.26
CA ALA A 35 -22.76 -2.74 -5.92
C ALA A 35 -23.21 -4.14 -5.44
N GLU A 36 -23.33 -5.12 -6.34
CA GLU A 36 -23.68 -6.52 -6.03
C GLU A 36 -22.44 -7.43 -6.00
N THR A 37 -21.25 -6.84 -6.18
CA THR A 37 -19.99 -7.57 -6.32
C THR A 37 -19.12 -7.32 -5.09
N ARG A 38 -18.55 -8.36 -4.52
CA ARG A 38 -17.49 -8.25 -3.53
C ARG A 38 -16.15 -8.30 -4.25
N LEU A 39 -15.47 -7.17 -4.30
CA LEU A 39 -14.10 -7.11 -4.80
C LEU A 39 -13.14 -7.79 -3.82
N ARG A 40 -12.04 -8.27 -4.36
CA ARG A 40 -10.89 -8.78 -3.62
C ARG A 40 -9.67 -7.94 -4.02
N ALA A 41 -8.58 -8.08 -3.30
CA ALA A 41 -7.32 -7.51 -3.76
C ALA A 41 -7.08 -7.97 -5.21
N PRO A 42 -6.82 -7.03 -6.13
CA PRO A 42 -6.74 -7.34 -7.57
C PRO A 42 -5.55 -8.21 -7.93
N ILE A 43 -4.56 -8.27 -7.04
CA ILE A 43 -3.35 -9.06 -7.21
C ILE A 43 -2.77 -9.42 -5.84
N VAL A 44 -2.17 -10.62 -5.75
CA VAL A 44 -1.22 -11.00 -4.70
C VAL A 44 0.11 -11.24 -5.38
N PRO A 45 1.05 -10.30 -5.31
CA PRO A 45 2.30 -10.37 -6.04
C PRO A 45 3.24 -11.42 -5.45
N LYS A 46 4.19 -11.89 -6.25
CA LYS A 46 5.30 -12.70 -5.74
C LYS A 46 6.28 -11.85 -4.92
N LYS A 47 6.52 -10.62 -5.36
CA LYS A 47 7.28 -9.60 -4.64
C LYS A 47 6.48 -8.30 -4.59
N PHE A 48 6.39 -7.74 -3.40
CA PHE A 48 5.92 -6.40 -3.20
C PHE A 48 6.99 -5.62 -2.44
N PHE A 49 7.46 -4.55 -3.02
CA PHE A 49 8.53 -3.74 -2.47
C PHE A 49 8.20 -2.26 -2.58
N HIS A 50 8.85 -1.49 -1.75
CA HIS A 50 8.56 -0.08 -1.57
C HIS A 50 9.82 0.75 -1.76
N THR A 51 9.64 2.01 -2.19
CA THR A 51 10.59 3.06 -1.90
C THR A 51 10.05 3.94 -0.76
N ALA A 52 10.93 4.51 0.04
CA ALA A 52 10.56 5.40 1.14
C ALA A 52 10.91 6.87 0.83
N GLY A 53 10.14 7.82 1.42
CA GLY A 53 10.49 9.24 1.38
C GLY A 53 10.55 9.87 -0.01
N ASN A 54 9.67 9.47 -0.92
CA ASN A 54 9.68 9.92 -2.31
C ASN A 54 8.85 11.18 -2.57
N PHE A 55 8.10 11.68 -1.59
CA PHE A 55 7.32 12.91 -1.74
C PHE A 55 7.95 14.05 -0.94
N ARG A 56 8.14 15.21 -1.57
CA ARG A 56 8.87 16.36 -0.99
C ARG A 56 8.23 16.86 0.29
N GLU A 57 6.90 16.96 0.31
CA GLU A 57 6.17 17.43 1.48
C GLU A 57 6.29 16.46 2.66
N HIS A 58 6.33 15.17 2.39
CA HIS A 58 6.50 14.14 3.41
C HIS A 58 7.92 14.17 4.00
N ASP A 59 8.95 14.40 3.19
CA ASP A 59 10.31 14.62 3.67
C ASP A 59 10.40 15.89 4.55
N GLU A 60 9.73 16.98 4.16
CA GLU A 60 9.68 18.20 4.95
C GLU A 60 8.96 17.99 6.29
N GLU A 61 7.84 17.25 6.29
CA GLU A 61 7.08 16.92 7.49
C GLU A 61 7.90 16.08 8.48
N SER A 62 8.69 15.14 8.00
CA SER A 62 9.55 14.27 8.81
C SER A 62 10.60 15.06 9.62
N LYS A 63 11.07 16.19 9.11
CA LYS A 63 12.04 17.06 9.77
C LYS A 63 11.47 17.71 11.03
N ASN A 64 10.15 17.91 11.09
CA ASN A 64 9.49 18.57 12.22
C ASN A 64 9.45 17.69 13.49
N VAL A 65 9.62 16.38 13.35
CA VAL A 65 9.56 15.41 14.46
C VAL A 65 10.92 14.84 14.85
N ASN A 66 12.03 15.47 14.42
CA ASN A 66 13.40 15.02 14.66
C ASN A 66 13.59 13.52 14.32
N TRP A 67 13.09 13.10 13.17
CA TRP A 67 13.27 11.73 12.70
C TRP A 67 14.76 11.39 12.63
N SER A 68 15.16 10.33 13.30
CA SER A 68 16.59 10.06 13.58
C SER A 68 17.40 9.59 12.36
N HIS A 69 16.73 9.25 11.27
CA HIS A 69 17.35 8.70 10.06
C HIS A 69 16.81 9.41 8.83
N VAL A 70 17.67 9.59 7.84
CA VAL A 70 17.25 10.12 6.53
C VAL A 70 16.37 9.08 5.85
N ILE A 71 15.14 9.47 5.54
CA ILE A 71 14.26 8.69 4.65
C ILE A 71 14.50 9.20 3.24
N ALA A 72 14.75 8.30 2.29
CA ALA A 72 15.14 8.70 0.96
C ALA A 72 14.71 7.66 -0.08
N PRO A 73 14.42 8.06 -1.34
CA PRO A 73 13.86 7.17 -2.36
C PRO A 73 14.79 6.00 -2.81
N TRP A 74 16.03 5.98 -2.39
CA TRP A 74 16.92 4.82 -2.60
C TRP A 74 16.80 3.73 -1.53
N ILE A 75 16.00 3.94 -0.49
CA ILE A 75 15.68 2.91 0.50
C ILE A 75 14.64 1.98 -0.12
N ASN A 76 14.93 0.68 -0.09
CA ASN A 76 13.99 -0.34 -0.52
C ASN A 76 13.72 -1.33 0.62
N PHE A 77 12.46 -1.69 0.81
CA PHE A 77 12.03 -2.74 1.75
C PHE A 77 10.89 -3.56 1.14
N PHE A 78 10.67 -4.75 1.68
CA PHE A 78 9.66 -5.68 1.18
C PHE A 78 8.44 -5.70 2.09
N GLN A 79 7.26 -5.84 1.48
CA GLN A 79 5.99 -6.02 2.17
C GLN A 79 5.71 -7.50 2.43
N ASN A 80 5.01 -7.77 3.53
CA ASN A 80 4.40 -9.07 3.75
C ASN A 80 3.17 -9.23 2.84
N VAL A 81 3.31 -10.02 1.79
CA VAL A 81 2.24 -10.23 0.80
C VAL A 81 1.05 -11.01 1.36
N ASP A 82 1.24 -11.74 2.46
CA ASP A 82 0.15 -12.46 3.15
C ASP A 82 -0.72 -11.49 3.97
N ALA A 83 -0.26 -10.27 4.23
CA ALA A 83 -1.02 -9.21 4.92
C ALA A 83 -1.95 -8.42 3.97
N ILE A 84 -2.01 -8.77 2.68
CA ILE A 84 -2.83 -8.05 1.69
C ILE A 84 -4.33 -8.28 1.97
N VAL A 85 -5.06 -7.17 2.02
CA VAL A 85 -6.52 -7.13 2.06
C VAL A 85 -7.07 -6.28 0.91
N GLY A 86 -8.22 -6.67 0.37
CA GLY A 86 -8.87 -5.99 -0.74
C GLY A 86 -9.86 -4.91 -0.29
N PRO A 87 -10.63 -4.33 -1.24
CA PRO A 87 -11.67 -3.36 -0.94
C PRO A 87 -12.70 -3.92 0.04
N ASP A 88 -13.12 -3.08 1.00
CA ASP A 88 -14.07 -3.40 2.08
C ASP A 88 -13.66 -4.56 3.00
N GLU A 89 -12.48 -5.14 2.81
CA GLU A 89 -11.90 -6.05 3.79
C GLU A 89 -11.30 -5.25 4.97
N PRO A 90 -11.43 -5.74 6.22
CA PRO A 90 -11.02 -4.96 7.37
C PRO A 90 -9.50 -4.89 7.55
N VAL A 91 -9.02 -3.76 8.04
CA VAL A 91 -7.75 -3.65 8.75
C VAL A 91 -8.03 -4.00 10.21
N ILE A 92 -7.38 -5.04 10.73
CA ILE A 92 -7.57 -5.50 12.10
C ILE A 92 -6.61 -4.73 13.01
N TYR A 93 -7.17 -4.01 13.99
CA TYR A 93 -6.38 -3.26 14.96
C TYR A 93 -5.79 -4.20 16.00
N PRO A 94 -4.45 -4.36 16.05
CA PRO A 94 -3.80 -5.26 17.00
C PRO A 94 -3.50 -4.56 18.32
N GLU A 95 -4.52 -4.29 19.15
CA GLU A 95 -4.44 -3.53 20.40
C GLU A 95 -3.44 -4.07 21.43
N HIS A 96 -3.08 -5.33 21.30
CA HIS A 96 -2.05 -5.99 22.12
C HIS A 96 -0.61 -5.70 21.66
N LEU A 97 -0.43 -5.09 20.48
CA LEU A 97 0.87 -4.77 19.90
C LEU A 97 1.15 -3.28 19.81
N THR A 98 0.16 -2.47 19.39
CA THR A 98 0.33 -1.04 19.11
C THR A 98 -0.85 -0.21 19.60
N GLU A 99 -0.58 1.05 19.92
CA GLU A 99 -1.58 2.09 20.18
C GLU A 99 -1.51 3.22 19.14
N GLU A 100 -0.63 3.08 18.14
CA GLU A 100 -0.32 4.14 17.19
C GLU A 100 -0.42 3.64 15.74
N LEU A 101 -1.62 3.19 15.35
CA LEU A 101 -1.91 2.75 14.00
C LEU A 101 -2.11 3.94 13.08
N ASP A 102 -1.35 4.02 12.00
CA ASP A 102 -1.35 5.12 11.05
C ASP A 102 -1.65 4.64 9.63
N TYR A 103 -1.99 5.57 8.75
CA TYR A 103 -2.33 5.39 7.34
C TYR A 103 -1.25 6.03 6.46
N GLU A 104 -1.04 5.49 5.27
CA GLU A 104 -0.10 5.99 4.26
C GLU A 104 -0.64 5.73 2.85
N LEU A 105 -1.23 6.75 2.23
CA LEU A 105 -1.70 6.67 0.84
C LEU A 105 -0.54 6.63 -0.13
N GLU A 106 -0.51 5.62 -0.99
CA GLU A 106 0.54 5.41 -1.96
C GLU A 106 -0.01 5.01 -3.33
N LEU A 107 0.61 5.50 -4.39
CA LEU A 107 0.45 4.92 -5.72
C LEU A 107 1.37 3.69 -5.83
N ALA A 108 0.83 2.57 -6.25
CA ALA A 108 1.62 1.38 -6.53
C ALA A 108 1.58 1.00 -8.03
N VAL A 109 2.71 0.52 -8.52
CA VAL A 109 2.94 0.13 -9.92
C VAL A 109 2.93 -1.38 -10.03
N VAL A 110 2.16 -1.93 -10.96
CA VAL A 110 2.12 -3.37 -11.27
C VAL A 110 2.94 -3.65 -12.52
N LEU A 111 3.85 -4.61 -12.43
CA LEU A 111 4.72 -4.97 -13.55
C LEU A 111 4.09 -6.00 -14.48
N LYS A 112 4.22 -5.82 -15.79
CA LYS A 112 3.61 -6.71 -16.81
C LYS A 112 4.55 -7.74 -17.38
N LYS A 113 5.88 -7.61 -17.18
CA LYS A 113 6.88 -8.55 -17.73
C LYS A 113 8.08 -8.71 -16.82
N ASP A 114 8.80 -9.81 -17.00
CA ASP A 114 10.06 -10.06 -16.32
C ASP A 114 11.15 -9.13 -16.85
N GLY A 115 12.10 -8.76 -16.00
CA GLY A 115 13.27 -8.01 -16.40
C GLY A 115 14.19 -7.65 -15.25
N ALA A 116 15.41 -7.27 -15.60
CA ALA A 116 16.42 -6.79 -14.66
C ALA A 116 17.42 -5.89 -15.41
N TRP A 117 18.11 -5.02 -14.66
CA TRP A 117 19.22 -4.21 -15.18
C TRP A 117 18.88 -3.34 -16.40
N PHE A 118 17.70 -2.75 -16.41
CA PHE A 118 17.25 -1.86 -17.48
C PHE A 118 17.39 -0.38 -17.09
N SER A 119 17.44 0.48 -18.09
CA SER A 119 17.54 1.94 -17.92
C SER A 119 16.18 2.57 -17.58
N ALA A 120 16.19 3.84 -17.15
CA ALA A 120 14.94 4.58 -16.90
C ALA A 120 14.11 4.79 -18.18
N GLU A 121 14.78 4.93 -19.36
CA GLU A 121 14.12 5.06 -20.65
C GLU A 121 13.34 3.79 -21.03
N GLU A 122 13.79 2.62 -20.59
CA GLU A 122 13.15 1.33 -20.86
C GLU A 122 12.08 0.97 -19.80
N ALA A 123 12.10 1.64 -18.64
CA ALA A 123 11.34 1.22 -17.45
C ALA A 123 9.83 1.17 -17.69
N MET A 124 9.25 2.12 -18.43
CA MET A 124 7.82 2.15 -18.70
C MET A 124 7.34 0.96 -19.55
N ASP A 125 8.21 0.32 -20.31
CA ASP A 125 7.90 -0.91 -21.02
C ASP A 125 7.57 -2.08 -20.08
N TYR A 126 7.95 -1.98 -18.80
CA TYR A 126 7.70 -2.99 -17.77
C TYR A 126 6.42 -2.71 -16.98
N VAL A 127 5.87 -1.49 -17.04
CA VAL A 127 4.67 -1.11 -16.31
C VAL A 127 3.43 -1.66 -17.00
N GLY A 128 2.60 -2.38 -16.26
CA GLY A 128 1.32 -2.91 -16.71
C GLY A 128 0.14 -2.07 -16.28
N GLY A 129 0.26 -1.41 -15.14
CA GLY A 129 -0.81 -0.57 -14.60
C GLY A 129 -0.51 -0.06 -13.20
N TYR A 130 -1.52 0.54 -12.60
CA TYR A 130 -1.46 1.24 -11.33
C TYR A 130 -2.59 0.78 -10.41
N VAL A 131 -2.32 0.81 -9.11
CA VAL A 131 -3.25 0.41 -8.06
C VAL A 131 -3.03 1.28 -6.83
N ILE A 132 -4.07 1.51 -6.02
CA ILE A 132 -3.95 2.20 -4.74
C ILE A 132 -3.45 1.23 -3.69
N PHE A 133 -2.54 1.71 -2.87
CA PHE A 133 -2.02 1.02 -1.71
C PHE A 133 -2.11 1.92 -0.49
N ASN A 134 -2.45 1.35 0.66
CA ASN A 134 -2.40 2.04 1.94
C ASN A 134 -1.43 1.30 2.86
N ASP A 135 -0.23 1.86 3.08
CA ASP A 135 0.83 1.24 3.87
C ASP A 135 0.60 1.45 5.37
N ILE A 136 -0.32 0.66 5.93
CA ILE A 136 -0.68 0.74 7.35
C ILE A 136 0.55 0.52 8.22
N THR A 137 0.75 1.43 9.17
CA THR A 137 1.98 1.49 9.95
C THR A 137 1.72 1.59 11.45
N ALA A 138 2.36 0.73 12.25
CA ALA A 138 2.41 0.84 13.71
C ALA A 138 3.59 1.75 14.11
N ARG A 139 3.32 3.03 14.42
CA ARG A 139 4.36 4.05 14.60
C ARG A 139 5.22 3.87 15.85
N ASP A 140 4.67 3.36 16.93
CA ASP A 140 5.44 3.03 18.14
C ASP A 140 6.43 1.89 17.87
N ILE A 141 6.03 0.89 17.08
CA ILE A 141 6.92 -0.19 16.62
C ILE A 141 7.96 0.38 15.65
N GLN A 142 7.56 1.21 14.68
CA GLN A 142 8.47 1.83 13.72
C GLN A 142 9.58 2.62 14.42
N ARG A 143 9.23 3.50 15.38
CA ARG A 143 10.24 4.27 16.13
C ARG A 143 11.24 3.38 16.88
N ARG A 144 10.80 2.22 17.37
CA ARG A 144 11.67 1.24 18.03
C ARG A 144 12.62 0.57 17.04
N GLU A 145 12.10 0.09 15.91
CA GLU A 145 12.89 -0.52 14.84
C GLU A 145 13.94 0.46 14.30
N MET A 146 13.54 1.72 14.07
CA MET A 146 14.41 2.78 13.53
C MET A 146 15.61 3.13 14.43
N ARG A 147 15.61 2.74 15.71
CA ARG A 147 16.81 2.86 16.55
C ARG A 147 18.00 2.07 15.98
N SER A 148 17.70 1.01 15.22
CA SER A 148 18.69 0.20 14.51
C SER A 148 18.87 0.64 13.04
N GLY A 149 18.21 1.73 12.60
CA GLY A 149 18.25 2.19 11.21
C GLY A 149 17.46 1.33 10.22
N VAL A 150 16.65 0.42 10.70
CA VAL A 150 15.83 -0.49 9.89
C VAL A 150 14.38 -0.43 10.35
N PHE A 151 13.43 -0.62 9.45
CA PHE A 151 12.02 -0.85 9.78
C PHE A 151 11.41 -1.86 8.79
N SER A 152 10.57 -2.73 9.29
CA SER A 152 9.91 -3.76 8.48
C SER A 152 8.68 -4.29 9.18
N PHE A 153 8.81 -4.80 10.41
CA PHE A 153 7.72 -5.45 11.14
C PHE A 153 6.54 -4.49 11.40
N CYS A 154 6.81 -3.21 11.64
CA CYS A 154 5.79 -2.18 11.85
C CYS A 154 4.78 -2.05 10.70
N LYS A 155 5.12 -2.54 9.50
CA LYS A 155 4.30 -2.50 8.27
C LYS A 155 3.88 -3.89 7.78
N ALA A 156 4.43 -4.96 8.37
CA ALA A 156 4.26 -6.34 7.91
C ALA A 156 3.24 -7.15 8.71
N ILE A 157 2.52 -6.52 9.65
CA ILE A 157 1.50 -7.14 10.48
C ILE A 157 0.31 -7.52 9.60
N ASP A 158 -0.37 -8.60 9.95
CA ASP A 158 -1.55 -9.08 9.21
C ASP A 158 -2.57 -7.96 8.97
N THR A 159 -3.16 -7.93 7.77
CA THR A 159 -4.09 -6.91 7.27
C THR A 159 -3.53 -5.49 7.07
N PHE A 160 -2.23 -5.27 7.25
CA PHE A 160 -1.61 -3.95 7.10
C PHE A 160 -1.29 -3.56 5.65
N CYS A 161 -1.79 -4.32 4.69
CA CYS A 161 -1.54 -4.11 3.27
C CYS A 161 -2.84 -3.98 2.43
N PRO A 162 -3.72 -2.98 2.68
CA PRO A 162 -4.84 -2.70 1.81
C PRO A 162 -4.40 -2.36 0.39
N LEU A 163 -4.88 -3.13 -0.61
CA LEU A 163 -4.51 -3.01 -2.02
C LEU A 163 -5.75 -3.10 -2.92
N GLY A 164 -5.96 -2.13 -3.79
CA GLY A 164 -7.12 -2.09 -4.68
C GLY A 164 -7.48 -0.67 -5.17
N PRO A 165 -8.72 -0.42 -5.57
CA PRO A 165 -9.82 -1.38 -5.71
C PRO A 165 -9.63 -2.33 -6.90
N TRP A 166 -8.91 -1.91 -7.93
CA TRP A 166 -8.55 -2.62 -9.15
C TRP A 166 -7.23 -2.11 -9.71
N ILE A 167 -6.71 -2.79 -10.72
CA ILE A 167 -5.55 -2.32 -11.49
C ILE A 167 -6.09 -1.54 -12.69
N VAL A 168 -5.61 -0.30 -12.89
CA VAL A 168 -5.87 0.50 -14.08
C VAL A 168 -4.65 0.43 -14.98
N THR A 169 -4.84 0.01 -16.21
CA THR A 169 -3.74 -0.22 -17.16
C THR A 169 -3.16 1.08 -17.74
N THR A 170 -1.96 1.02 -18.28
CA THR A 170 -1.22 2.21 -18.78
C THR A 170 -1.86 2.89 -19.98
N ASP A 171 -2.75 2.23 -20.71
CA ASP A 171 -3.54 2.84 -21.78
C ASP A 171 -4.65 3.73 -21.24
N GLU A 172 -5.20 3.42 -20.05
CA GLU A 172 -6.14 4.29 -19.34
C GLU A 172 -5.44 5.45 -18.62
N ILE A 173 -4.23 5.21 -18.07
CA ILE A 173 -3.40 6.22 -17.42
C ILE A 173 -2.01 6.25 -18.09
N PRO A 174 -1.88 6.98 -19.21
CA PRO A 174 -0.59 7.01 -19.94
C PRO A 174 0.50 7.79 -19.21
N ASP A 175 0.14 8.73 -18.33
CA ASP A 175 1.06 9.42 -17.43
C ASP A 175 0.51 9.41 -16.00
N ALA A 176 1.25 8.77 -15.11
CA ALA A 176 0.89 8.66 -13.70
C ALA A 176 1.57 9.73 -12.80
N HIS A 177 2.22 10.74 -13.41
CA HIS A 177 2.93 11.78 -12.65
C HIS A 177 2.12 13.08 -12.50
N ASP A 178 0.80 13.05 -12.75
CA ASP A 178 -0.11 14.17 -12.49
C ASP A 178 -1.50 13.65 -12.10
N LEU A 179 -1.56 12.91 -10.99
CA LEU A 179 -2.80 12.37 -10.43
C LEU A 179 -3.02 12.97 -9.05
N ALA A 180 -4.21 13.52 -8.81
CA ALA A 180 -4.62 13.94 -7.48
C ALA A 180 -4.74 12.74 -6.55
N MET A 181 -4.33 12.92 -5.30
CA MET A 181 -4.31 11.89 -4.24
C MET A 181 -4.97 12.44 -2.99
N GLU A 182 -5.94 11.74 -2.42
CA GLU A 182 -6.57 12.08 -1.15
C GLU A 182 -6.82 10.84 -0.30
N LEU A 183 -6.53 10.93 1.00
CA LEU A 183 -6.97 9.94 1.98
C LEU A 183 -7.85 10.61 3.02
N ARG A 184 -9.01 10.00 3.27
CA ARG A 184 -9.97 10.42 4.29
C ARG A 184 -10.11 9.36 5.36
N VAL A 185 -10.31 9.82 6.59
CA VAL A 185 -10.73 8.96 7.71
C VAL A 185 -12.07 9.48 8.21
N ASN A 186 -13.10 8.65 8.16
CA ASN A 186 -14.50 9.02 8.50
C ASN A 186 -14.99 10.24 7.71
N GLY A 187 -14.57 10.38 6.45
CA GLY A 187 -14.92 11.51 5.59
C GLY A 187 -14.11 12.79 5.84
N GLU A 188 -13.20 12.82 6.82
CA GLU A 188 -12.28 13.94 7.06
C GLU A 188 -10.99 13.75 6.31
N SER A 189 -10.58 14.70 5.45
CA SER A 189 -9.32 14.65 4.70
C SER A 189 -8.11 14.66 5.65
N ARG A 190 -7.19 13.74 5.42
CA ARG A 190 -5.96 13.53 6.21
C ARG A 190 -4.70 13.72 5.39
N GLN A 191 -4.71 13.21 4.16
CA GLN A 191 -3.64 13.38 3.20
C GLN A 191 -4.24 13.95 1.92
N GLU A 192 -3.59 14.96 1.35
CA GLU A 192 -3.96 15.57 0.08
C GLU A 192 -2.67 15.96 -0.65
N SER A 193 -2.49 15.47 -1.87
CA SER A 193 -1.30 15.71 -2.67
C SER A 193 -1.54 15.42 -4.15
N ASN A 194 -0.45 15.35 -4.91
CA ASN A 194 -0.44 14.99 -6.33
C ASN A 194 0.83 14.20 -6.64
N THR A 195 0.73 13.21 -7.51
CA THR A 195 1.90 12.40 -7.90
C THR A 195 3.01 13.20 -8.58
N SER A 196 2.75 14.41 -9.08
CA SER A 196 3.78 15.35 -9.58
C SER A 196 4.74 15.84 -8.51
N HIS A 197 4.43 15.62 -7.23
CA HIS A 197 5.30 15.97 -6.10
C HIS A 197 6.35 14.89 -5.78
N MET A 198 6.38 13.81 -6.54
CA MET A 198 7.45 12.81 -6.42
C MET A 198 8.83 13.45 -6.63
N SER A 199 9.77 13.10 -5.76
CA SER A 199 11.18 13.54 -5.87
C SER A 199 11.94 12.76 -6.93
N VAL A 200 11.59 11.48 -7.09
CA VAL A 200 12.14 10.56 -8.09
C VAL A 200 10.97 9.92 -8.85
N THR A 201 11.05 9.93 -10.15
CA THR A 201 9.98 9.46 -11.02
C THR A 201 9.86 7.94 -11.03
N ILE A 202 8.70 7.41 -11.42
CA ILE A 202 8.46 5.96 -11.53
C ILE A 202 9.54 5.26 -12.40
N PRO A 203 9.91 5.76 -13.59
CA PRO A 203 10.98 5.17 -14.38
C PRO A 203 12.32 5.09 -13.66
N GLU A 204 12.69 6.15 -12.94
CA GLU A 204 13.96 6.21 -12.21
C GLU A 204 13.97 5.22 -11.04
N ILE A 205 12.86 5.10 -10.28
CA ILE A 205 12.75 4.12 -9.19
C ILE A 205 12.85 2.69 -9.73
N LEU A 206 12.10 2.38 -10.79
CA LEU A 206 12.11 1.06 -11.42
C LEU A 206 13.49 0.68 -11.93
N SER A 207 14.16 1.60 -12.62
CA SER A 207 15.54 1.38 -13.10
C SER A 207 16.50 1.15 -11.94
N ASN A 208 16.46 1.98 -10.91
CA ASN A 208 17.35 1.89 -9.75
C ASN A 208 17.22 0.55 -9.01
N PHE A 209 16.00 0.03 -8.88
CA PHE A 209 15.76 -1.26 -8.22
C PHE A 209 15.68 -2.46 -9.18
N SER A 210 15.94 -2.28 -10.47
CA SER A 210 15.87 -3.35 -11.46
C SER A 210 16.85 -4.51 -11.20
N ALA A 211 17.90 -4.28 -10.40
CA ALA A 211 18.79 -5.31 -9.88
C ALA A 211 18.10 -6.40 -9.04
N LEU A 212 16.89 -6.12 -8.49
CA LEU A 212 16.07 -7.11 -7.77
C LEU A 212 15.57 -8.24 -8.69
N GLY A 213 15.56 -8.02 -10.00
CA GLY A 213 14.96 -8.95 -10.95
C GLY A 213 13.44 -8.98 -10.80
N TYR A 214 12.75 -8.24 -11.65
CA TYR A 214 11.29 -8.18 -11.66
C TYR A 214 10.67 -9.40 -12.32
N SER A 215 9.46 -9.73 -11.87
CA SER A 215 8.59 -10.70 -12.53
C SER A 215 7.26 -10.03 -12.88
N ALA A 216 6.59 -10.50 -13.92
CA ALA A 216 5.23 -10.06 -14.21
C ALA A 216 4.34 -10.30 -13.01
N GLY A 217 3.56 -9.28 -12.61
CA GLY A 217 2.74 -9.28 -11.42
C GLY A 217 3.44 -8.83 -10.14
N ASP A 218 4.74 -8.52 -10.15
CA ASP A 218 5.38 -7.84 -9.01
C ASP A 218 4.80 -6.42 -8.85
N VAL A 219 4.79 -5.92 -7.62
CA VAL A 219 4.28 -4.60 -7.26
C VAL A 219 5.38 -3.75 -6.63
N LEU A 220 5.48 -2.51 -7.05
CA LEU A 220 6.33 -1.48 -6.46
C LEU A 220 5.45 -0.34 -5.94
N SER A 221 5.57 0.03 -4.67
CA SER A 221 4.98 1.25 -4.15
C SER A 221 5.93 2.44 -4.20
N THR A 222 5.38 3.62 -4.50
CA THR A 222 6.16 4.83 -4.78
C THR A 222 6.42 5.70 -3.56
N GLY A 223 5.97 5.27 -2.36
CA GLY A 223 6.06 6.03 -1.12
C GLY A 223 4.84 6.91 -0.87
N THR A 224 4.64 7.28 0.40
CA THR A 224 3.48 8.04 0.85
C THR A 224 3.65 9.54 0.73
N VAL A 225 2.50 10.23 0.68
CA VAL A 225 2.39 11.70 0.69
C VAL A 225 2.30 12.25 2.11
N ALA A 226 2.45 13.57 2.28
CA ALA A 226 2.31 14.24 3.59
C ALA A 226 0.91 14.08 4.20
N GLY A 227 0.81 14.27 5.52
CA GLY A 227 -0.43 14.22 6.28
C GLY A 227 -0.56 13.00 7.19
N VAL A 228 0.46 12.16 7.27
CA VAL A 228 0.49 11.01 8.19
C VAL A 228 0.36 11.47 9.65
N ALA A 229 -0.34 10.70 10.48
CA ALA A 229 -0.53 11.05 11.89
C ALA A 229 0.80 11.06 12.66
N GLY A 230 1.70 10.13 12.33
CA GLY A 230 2.96 9.95 13.04
C GLY A 230 3.92 11.16 13.00
N PHE A 231 3.74 12.08 12.05
CA PHE A 231 4.58 13.28 11.88
C PHE A 231 3.92 14.57 12.39
N LYS A 232 2.77 14.48 13.03
CA LYS A 232 2.11 15.58 13.73
C LYS A 232 2.64 15.78 15.16
N SER A 233 2.21 16.84 15.83
CA SER A 233 2.48 17.05 17.25
C SER A 233 1.94 15.90 18.10
N GLU A 234 2.48 15.68 19.30
CA GLU A 234 2.06 14.58 20.18
C GLU A 234 0.55 14.64 20.49
N GLU A 235 -0.01 15.82 20.67
CA GLU A 235 -1.44 16.01 20.93
C GLU A 235 -2.29 15.64 19.70
N GLU A 236 -1.88 16.09 18.52
CA GLU A 236 -2.59 15.82 17.27
C GLU A 236 -2.52 14.34 16.90
N ARG A 237 -1.35 13.71 16.94
CA ARG A 237 -1.19 12.31 16.52
C ARG A 237 -2.03 11.35 17.35
N ARG A 238 -2.17 11.56 18.68
CA ARG A 238 -3.05 10.76 19.53
C ARG A 238 -4.51 10.79 19.09
N ARG A 239 -4.96 11.92 18.52
CA ARG A 239 -6.31 12.08 17.96
C ARG A 239 -6.43 11.47 16.57
N LEU A 240 -5.35 11.51 15.78
CA LEU A 240 -5.36 11.18 14.37
C LEU A 240 -5.07 9.70 14.08
N TYR A 241 -4.40 8.99 15.01
CA TYR A 241 -4.21 7.54 14.86
C TYR A 241 -5.52 6.81 14.70
N LEU A 242 -5.51 5.80 13.83
CA LEU A 242 -6.65 4.95 13.53
C LEU A 242 -7.11 4.19 14.78
N LYS A 243 -8.41 3.95 14.86
CA LYS A 243 -9.07 3.23 15.95
C LYS A 243 -10.12 2.28 15.37
N PRO A 244 -10.50 1.23 16.12
CA PRO A 244 -11.67 0.43 15.75
C PRO A 244 -12.90 1.31 15.52
N SER A 245 -13.65 1.00 14.47
CA SER A 245 -14.80 1.72 13.91
C SER A 245 -14.46 2.86 12.94
N ASP A 246 -13.19 3.22 12.74
CA ASP A 246 -12.79 4.14 11.68
C ASP A 246 -12.97 3.49 10.30
N VAL A 247 -13.20 4.33 9.32
CA VAL A 247 -13.25 3.95 7.90
C VAL A 247 -12.23 4.79 7.16
N VAL A 248 -11.29 4.12 6.50
CA VAL A 248 -10.27 4.76 5.67
C VAL A 248 -10.70 4.67 4.21
N GLU A 249 -10.65 5.79 3.51
CA GLU A 249 -10.92 5.91 2.08
C GLU A 249 -9.71 6.54 1.41
N ALA A 250 -8.99 5.75 0.64
CA ALA A 250 -7.81 6.14 -0.12
C ALA A 250 -8.20 6.34 -1.59
N GLU A 251 -8.07 7.54 -2.11
CA GLU A 251 -8.50 7.92 -3.46
C GLU A 251 -7.31 8.41 -4.28
N ILE A 252 -7.20 7.90 -5.50
CA ILE A 252 -6.28 8.43 -6.51
C ILE A 252 -7.08 8.66 -7.79
N GLU A 253 -6.91 9.86 -8.34
CA GLU A 253 -7.56 10.27 -9.57
C GLU A 253 -7.42 9.19 -10.66
N ARG A 254 -8.51 8.91 -11.41
CA ARG A 254 -8.62 7.90 -12.47
C ARG A 254 -8.46 6.43 -12.04
N ILE A 255 -8.06 6.17 -10.78
CA ILE A 255 -8.02 4.80 -10.25
C ILE A 255 -9.31 4.52 -9.48
N GLY A 256 -9.74 5.44 -8.60
CA GLY A 256 -10.95 5.28 -7.81
C GLY A 256 -10.68 5.35 -6.32
N VAL A 257 -11.49 4.65 -5.51
CA VAL A 257 -11.42 4.68 -4.05
C VAL A 257 -11.23 3.27 -3.51
N LEU A 258 -10.17 3.08 -2.73
CA LEU A 258 -9.93 1.92 -1.89
C LEU A 258 -10.47 2.23 -0.49
N ARG A 259 -11.50 1.51 -0.06
CA ARG A 259 -12.15 1.69 1.23
C ARG A 259 -11.89 0.49 2.12
N ASN A 260 -11.47 0.75 3.38
CA ASN A 260 -11.25 -0.31 4.37
C ASN A 260 -11.75 0.13 5.74
N PRO A 261 -12.63 -0.64 6.40
CA PRO A 261 -12.96 -0.42 7.80
C PRO A 261 -11.81 -0.87 8.71
N VAL A 262 -11.61 -0.17 9.81
CA VAL A 262 -10.74 -0.60 10.91
C VAL A 262 -11.60 -1.30 11.95
N VAL A 263 -11.27 -2.54 12.31
CA VAL A 263 -12.03 -3.32 13.30
C VAL A 263 -11.16 -3.69 14.49
N SER A 264 -11.79 -4.00 15.63
CA SER A 264 -11.07 -4.53 16.79
C SER A 264 -10.52 -5.92 16.49
N TRP A 265 -9.56 -6.38 17.29
CA TRP A 265 -9.06 -7.75 17.21
C TRP A 265 -10.20 -8.77 17.36
N GLU A 266 -11.07 -8.56 18.33
CA GLU A 266 -12.21 -9.46 18.58
C GLU A 266 -13.17 -9.54 17.40
N ASP A 267 -13.51 -8.40 16.78
CA ASP A 267 -14.37 -8.37 15.59
C ASP A 267 -13.71 -9.04 14.37
N GLY A 268 -12.39 -8.93 14.25
CA GLY A 268 -11.64 -9.50 13.13
C GLY A 268 -11.41 -11.00 13.26
N HIS A 269 -11.13 -11.51 14.46
CA HIS A 269 -10.76 -12.91 14.69
C HIS A 269 -11.84 -13.74 15.40
N GLY A 270 -12.85 -13.11 16.00
CA GLY A 270 -13.91 -13.78 16.75
C GLY A 270 -13.45 -14.28 18.13
N GLU A 271 -12.29 -13.81 18.62
CA GLU A 271 -11.73 -14.14 19.93
C GLU A 271 -11.06 -12.92 20.56
N PRO A 272 -10.98 -12.83 21.90
CA PRO A 272 -10.32 -11.73 22.58
C PRO A 272 -8.86 -11.58 22.17
N ALA A 273 -8.36 -10.35 22.18
CA ALA A 273 -6.95 -10.08 21.91
C ALA A 273 -6.02 -10.88 22.85
N PRO A 274 -4.88 -11.38 22.35
CA PRO A 274 -3.86 -11.96 23.21
C PRO A 274 -3.38 -10.98 24.28
N PRO A 275 -2.77 -11.46 25.37
CA PRO A 275 -2.11 -10.58 26.32
C PRO A 275 -1.09 -9.68 25.62
N ARG A 276 -0.99 -8.41 26.05
CA ARG A 276 -0.05 -7.45 25.46
C ARG A 276 1.36 -8.05 25.43
N ILE A 277 1.92 -8.12 24.26
CA ILE A 277 3.30 -8.58 24.07
C ILE A 277 4.22 -7.44 24.48
N ARG A 278 5.03 -7.65 25.52
CA ARG A 278 6.09 -6.70 25.87
C ARG A 278 7.17 -6.75 24.79
N PRO A 279 7.50 -5.60 24.16
CA PRO A 279 8.58 -5.58 23.19
C PRO A 279 9.91 -5.99 23.84
N TRP A 280 10.71 -6.74 23.11
CA TRP A 280 12.07 -7.06 23.56
C TRP A 280 12.88 -5.75 23.72
N GLY A 281 13.54 -5.60 24.86
CA GLY A 281 14.41 -4.45 25.14
C GLY A 281 13.75 -3.25 25.79
N GLU A 282 12.51 -3.34 26.27
CA GLU A 282 11.92 -2.27 27.11
C GLU A 282 12.57 -2.17 28.50
N ASP A 283 13.30 -3.19 28.92
CA ASP A 283 14.03 -3.23 30.20
C ASP A 283 15.56 -3.07 30.03
N ALA A 284 16.05 -2.68 28.82
CA ALA A 284 17.49 -2.54 28.53
C ALA A 284 17.93 -1.09 28.41
#